data_9312ca07c82c89dc15d5277c37e14e99
#
_entry.id   9312ca07c82c89dc15d5277c37e14e99
#
_cell.length_a   1.000
_cell.length_b   1.000
_cell.length_c   1.000
_cell.angle_alpha   90.00
_cell.angle_beta   90.00
_cell.angle_gamma   90.00
#
_symmetry.space_group_name_H-M   'P 1'
#
loop_
_entity.id
_entity.type
_entity.pdbx_description
1 polymer ?
#
loop_
_entity_poly.entity_id
_entity_poly.type
_entity_poly.pdbx_seq_one_letter_code
_entity_poly.pdbx_strand_id
1 'polypeptide(L)'
;MSRLRRAAQVGGAALGGLVCRRLPGLFLPATDEARASLGHRSAPTSSPVSENDPAITAAKTPRPSLLAGGGSLCACSVDSLAHKSSGKRDSPIQSSCGEKRAMVASLYSIVAVCNNMGIGKDGKLPWPPLRNEYKHFQKMTMTTKEEGKQNVVIMGRKTWFSIPEKHRPLKNRINIVLSKELKDVPEGAHYLANSLEEALDHLETPEMKRKVDKVWIVGGSSIYKEAMERPIHHQLFVTRIMHDFESDTFFPEIDLKKYRLLPNYTGIPVDIQEENGIQYKFEVYENII
;
A
#
# COMPACT_ATOMS: atom_id res chain seq x y z
N MET A 1 -24.78 -49.62 -45.76
CA MET A 1 -25.61 -50.62 -45.03
C MET A 1 -26.02 -49.97 -43.75
N SER A 2 -27.20 -49.48 -43.76
CA SER A 2 -28.46 -49.98 -43.16
C SER A 2 -28.53 -49.64 -41.69
N ARG A 3 -29.31 -48.58 -41.35
CA ARG A 3 -30.73 -48.64 -40.86
C ARG A 3 -30.79 -48.87 -39.37
N LEU A 4 -31.62 -48.32 -38.55
CA LEU A 4 -32.89 -47.59 -38.54
C LEU A 4 -33.23 -47.28 -37.07
N ARG A 5 -33.68 -46.06 -36.74
CA ARG A 5 -35.05 -45.70 -36.25
C ARG A 5 -35.58 -46.47 -35.03
N ARG A 6 -36.14 -45.87 -34.00
CA ARG A 6 -37.39 -45.10 -33.73
C ARG A 6 -37.47 -44.89 -32.22
N ALA A 7 -37.76 -43.77 -31.63
CA ALA A 7 -39.07 -43.09 -31.50
C ALA A 7 -40.13 -43.85 -30.68
N ALA A 8 -40.53 -43.26 -29.56
CA ALA A 8 -41.84 -43.21 -28.95
C ALA A 8 -41.69 -42.43 -27.63
N GLN A 9 -42.11 -41.31 -27.36
CA GLN A 9 -43.38 -40.58 -27.32
C GLN A 9 -44.49 -41.23 -26.48
N VAL A 10 -45.14 -40.33 -25.68
CA VAL A 10 -46.44 -40.39 -25.00
C VAL A 10 -46.33 -40.72 -23.52
N GLY A 11 -46.81 -39.96 -22.61
CA GLY A 11 -47.88 -39.05 -22.33
C GLY A 11 -47.69 -38.62 -20.88
N GLY A 12 -48.08 -37.52 -20.41
CA GLY A 12 -49.34 -36.83 -20.53
C GLY A 12 -50.03 -36.75 -19.18
N ALA A 13 -50.45 -35.56 -18.86
CA ALA A 13 -51.47 -35.23 -17.85
C ALA A 13 -50.93 -35.09 -16.39
N ALA A 14 -51.27 -34.17 -15.62
CA ALA A 14 -52.11 -32.94 -15.62
C ALA A 14 -52.34 -32.56 -14.15
N LEU A 15 -52.37 -31.26 -13.90
CA LEU A 15 -53.24 -30.58 -12.91
C LEU A 15 -53.03 -30.82 -11.42
N GLY A 16 -52.75 -29.73 -10.76
CA GLY A 16 -52.90 -29.54 -9.34
C GLY A 16 -52.53 -28.13 -8.92
N GLY A 17 -53.30 -27.16 -9.38
CA GLY A 17 -53.28 -25.81 -8.87
C GLY A 17 -53.75 -25.80 -7.43
N LEU A 18 -53.01 -25.10 -6.57
CA LEU A 18 -53.54 -24.68 -5.28
C LEU A 18 -53.33 -23.20 -5.11
N VAL A 19 -54.48 -22.60 -5.12
CA VAL A 19 -54.86 -21.22 -4.99
C VAL A 19 -54.26 -20.56 -3.77
N CYS A 20 -53.70 -19.42 -4.06
CA CYS A 20 -53.42 -18.35 -3.13
C CYS A 20 -54.63 -18.00 -2.25
N ARG A 21 -54.49 -18.10 -0.94
CA ARG A 21 -55.40 -17.39 -0.02
C ARG A 21 -54.63 -16.30 0.70
N ARG A 22 -54.92 -15.07 0.24
CA ARG A 22 -54.75 -13.86 1.04
C ARG A 22 -55.74 -13.92 2.20
N LEU A 23 -55.30 -13.57 3.37
CA LEU A 23 -56.16 -13.03 4.43
C LEU A 23 -55.64 -11.65 4.81
N PRO A 24 -56.57 -10.72 5.07
CA PRO A 24 -56.28 -9.30 5.23
C PRO A 24 -56.21 -8.86 6.68
N GLY A 25 -55.45 -7.83 6.90
CA GLY A 25 -55.82 -6.73 7.78
C GLY A 25 -55.78 -6.94 9.28
N LEU A 26 -54.89 -6.20 9.90
CA LEU A 26 -55.26 -5.41 11.08
C LEU A 26 -54.41 -4.14 11.11
N PHE A 27 -55.08 -3.09 10.70
CA PHE A 27 -54.81 -1.70 11.07
C PHE A 27 -55.23 -1.52 12.51
N LEU A 28 -54.46 -0.75 13.32
CA LEU A 28 -54.95 0.30 14.21
C LEU A 28 -53.76 0.92 14.99
N PRO A 29 -53.96 2.09 15.63
CA PRO A 29 -53.41 3.32 15.12
C PRO A 29 -52.46 3.99 16.13
N ALA A 30 -51.89 5.08 15.70
CA ALA A 30 -51.22 6.07 16.51
C ALA A 30 -52.10 6.61 17.65
N THR A 31 -51.56 6.77 18.82
CA THR A 31 -52.05 7.75 19.79
C THR A 31 -50.94 8.67 20.19
N ASP A 32 -51.23 9.91 19.89
CA ASP A 32 -50.60 11.15 20.29
C ASP A 32 -50.91 11.43 21.78
N GLU A 33 -50.21 12.42 22.32
CA GLU A 33 -50.50 13.20 23.55
C GLU A 33 -49.82 12.76 24.84
N ALA A 34 -48.87 13.61 25.25
CA ALA A 34 -48.95 14.57 26.36
C ALA A 34 -47.55 15.21 26.54
N ARG A 35 -47.30 16.34 26.17
CA ARG A 35 -47.44 17.78 26.54
C ARG A 35 -47.36 18.06 28.05
N ALA A 36 -46.39 18.98 28.35
CA ALA A 36 -46.22 19.94 29.45
C ALA A 36 -45.49 19.38 30.68
N SER A 37 -44.40 20.00 31.16
CA SER A 37 -44.36 21.34 31.72
C SER A 37 -42.92 21.80 32.02
N LEU A 38 -42.55 22.95 31.60
CA LEU A 38 -42.01 24.10 32.33
C LEU A 38 -41.05 23.86 33.51
N GLY A 39 -39.85 24.35 33.38
CA GLY A 39 -38.91 24.61 34.45
C GLY A 39 -37.77 25.51 33.99
N HIS A 40 -38.03 26.82 33.95
CA HIS A 40 -37.02 27.87 33.90
C HIS A 40 -36.06 27.76 35.10
N ARG A 41 -34.74 27.83 34.87
CA ARG A 41 -33.81 28.64 35.70
C ARG A 41 -32.51 28.88 34.96
N SER A 42 -32.37 30.14 34.65
CA SER A 42 -31.28 31.12 34.90
C SER A 42 -29.84 30.61 34.83
N ALA A 43 -29.11 31.23 33.92
CA ALA A 43 -27.67 31.39 33.94
C ALA A 43 -27.21 32.23 35.16
N PRO A 44 -25.97 32.13 35.50
CA PRO A 44 -25.20 33.34 35.79
C PRO A 44 -23.97 33.46 34.90
N THR A 45 -23.87 34.68 34.45
CA THR A 45 -22.72 35.42 33.95
C THR A 45 -21.58 35.45 34.97
N SER A 46 -20.35 35.33 34.51
CA SER A 46 -19.29 36.34 34.76
C SER A 46 -17.92 35.76 34.44
N SER A 47 -17.24 36.35 33.50
CA SER A 47 -15.77 36.47 33.43
C SER A 47 -15.35 37.44 34.56
N PRO A 48 -14.04 37.68 34.87
CA PRO A 48 -12.88 37.72 33.99
C PRO A 48 -11.52 37.27 34.62
N VAL A 49 -10.52 37.16 33.73
CA VAL A 49 -9.11 37.61 33.86
C VAL A 49 -8.20 36.93 34.89
N SER A 50 -7.15 36.34 34.41
CA SER A 50 -5.80 36.78 34.80
C SER A 50 -4.78 36.31 33.77
N GLU A 51 -4.16 37.32 33.19
CA GLU A 51 -2.88 37.29 32.48
C GLU A 51 -1.80 36.64 33.35
N ASN A 52 -0.97 35.83 32.71
CA ASN A 52 0.47 35.79 32.98
C ASN A 52 1.16 35.01 31.87
N ASP A 53 1.62 35.75 30.87
CA ASP A 53 2.75 35.35 30.04
C ASP A 53 4.04 35.47 30.88
N PRO A 54 5.00 34.59 30.66
CA PRO A 54 6.36 35.07 30.49
C PRO A 54 6.96 34.66 29.14
N ALA A 55 7.36 35.67 28.42
CA ALA A 55 8.32 35.69 27.36
C ALA A 55 9.54 34.80 27.69
N ILE A 56 9.89 33.88 26.82
CA ILE A 56 11.19 33.27 26.79
C ILE A 56 11.90 33.68 25.50
N THR A 57 12.87 34.52 25.76
CA THR A 57 13.90 35.11 24.97
C THR A 57 14.54 34.19 23.96
N ALA A 58 14.66 34.66 22.74
CA ALA A 58 15.48 34.09 21.66
C ALA A 58 16.95 34.01 22.11
N ALA A 59 17.50 32.80 22.11
CA ALA A 59 18.92 32.57 22.22
C ALA A 59 19.54 32.51 20.83
N LYS A 60 20.34 33.51 20.52
CA LYS A 60 21.23 33.62 19.36
C LYS A 60 22.28 32.52 19.43
N THR A 61 22.40 31.78 18.37
CA THR A 61 23.54 30.89 18.06
C THR A 61 24.79 31.73 17.76
N PRO A 62 25.97 31.41 18.29
CA PRO A 62 27.21 32.02 17.83
C PRO A 62 27.81 31.20 16.66
N ARG A 63 28.19 31.92 15.63
CA ARG A 63 29.07 31.41 14.56
C ARG A 63 30.47 31.15 15.15
N PRO A 64 31.17 30.07 14.74
CA PRO A 64 32.60 30.01 14.91
C PRO A 64 33.31 30.66 13.71
N SER A 65 34.21 31.52 14.05
CA SER A 65 35.15 32.26 13.22
C SER A 65 36.22 31.34 12.64
N LEU A 66 36.60 31.65 11.38
CA LEU A 66 37.81 31.18 10.70
C LEU A 66 39.07 31.48 11.51
N LEU A 67 39.91 30.50 11.66
CA LEU A 67 41.36 30.68 11.91
C LEU A 67 42.12 29.86 10.85
N ALA A 68 42.92 30.63 10.12
CA ALA A 68 43.90 30.18 9.15
C ALA A 68 45.17 29.72 9.88
N GLY A 69 45.81 28.73 9.32
CA GLY A 69 47.18 28.27 9.66
C GLY A 69 47.43 26.99 8.89
N GLY A 70 48.18 26.94 7.89
CA GLY A 70 49.57 27.16 7.72
C GLY A 70 50.24 25.83 7.40
N GLY A 71 50.54 25.56 6.13
CA GLY A 71 51.76 24.99 5.59
C GLY A 71 52.14 23.57 5.92
N SER A 72 52.17 22.72 4.89
CA SER A 72 53.43 22.03 4.54
C SER A 72 53.33 21.39 3.15
N LEU A 73 54.05 21.96 2.21
CA LEU A 73 54.38 21.41 0.92
C LEU A 73 55.40 20.27 1.13
N CYS A 74 55.09 19.07 0.68
CA CYS A 74 56.12 18.06 0.40
C CYS A 74 56.17 17.87 -1.14
N ALA A 75 57.18 18.49 -1.69
CA ALA A 75 57.63 18.25 -3.05
C ALA A 75 58.45 16.94 -3.04
N CYS A 76 58.08 15.99 -3.86
CA CYS A 76 58.97 14.91 -4.28
C CYS A 76 59.30 15.04 -5.74
N SER A 77 60.57 15.22 -5.97
CA SER A 77 61.24 15.44 -7.25
C SER A 77 61.11 14.27 -8.21
N VAL A 78 60.99 14.64 -9.47
CA VAL A 78 61.14 13.77 -10.63
C VAL A 78 62.59 13.44 -10.87
N ASP A 79 62.90 12.17 -11.08
CA ASP A 79 64.12 11.80 -11.82
C ASP A 79 63.79 10.91 -13.01
N SER A 80 64.19 11.42 -14.12
CA SER A 80 64.18 10.80 -15.45
C SER A 80 65.17 9.65 -15.53
N LEU A 81 64.72 8.52 -16.03
CA LEU A 81 65.61 7.65 -16.82
C LEU A 81 64.80 6.92 -17.88
N ALA A 82 65.12 7.32 -19.11
CA ALA A 82 64.60 6.70 -20.34
C ALA A 82 65.20 5.31 -20.52
N HIS A 83 64.37 4.31 -20.73
CA HIS A 83 64.78 3.08 -21.43
C HIS A 83 63.72 2.74 -22.47
N LYS A 84 64.11 2.83 -23.74
CA LYS A 84 63.38 2.30 -24.91
C LYS A 84 63.44 0.77 -24.85
N SER A 85 62.28 0.13 -24.85
CA SER A 85 62.14 -1.21 -25.41
C SER A 85 60.73 -1.36 -26.03
N SER A 86 60.74 -1.74 -27.29
CA SER A 86 59.57 -2.08 -28.12
C SER A 86 58.91 -3.32 -27.57
N GLY A 87 57.55 -3.26 -27.34
CA GLY A 87 56.76 -4.42 -26.97
C GLY A 87 55.28 -4.12 -27.09
N LYS A 88 54.66 -4.78 -28.04
CA LYS A 88 53.24 -5.08 -28.25
C LYS A 88 52.22 -4.32 -27.44
N ARG A 89 51.32 -3.65 -28.13
CA ARG A 89 50.05 -3.12 -27.63
C ARG A 89 49.11 -4.25 -27.20
N ASP A 90 49.15 -4.59 -25.97
CA ASP A 90 48.06 -5.31 -25.34
C ASP A 90 47.06 -4.29 -24.84
N SER A 91 45.87 -4.32 -25.42
CA SER A 91 44.70 -3.55 -24.96
C SER A 91 44.39 -3.95 -23.54
N PRO A 92 44.14 -3.01 -22.62
CA PRO A 92 43.61 -3.38 -21.33
C PRO A 92 42.21 -3.91 -21.53
N ILE A 93 42.03 -5.21 -21.27
CA ILE A 93 40.71 -5.79 -21.01
C ILE A 93 40.13 -5.02 -19.82
N GLN A 94 39.26 -4.07 -20.11
CA GLN A 94 38.37 -3.54 -19.09
C GLN A 94 37.45 -4.69 -18.64
N SER A 95 37.88 -5.40 -17.62
CA SER A 95 36.97 -6.20 -16.83
C SER A 95 35.99 -5.21 -16.17
N SER A 96 34.85 -5.01 -16.82
CA SER A 96 33.69 -4.45 -16.15
C SER A 96 33.32 -5.43 -15.03
N CYS A 97 33.93 -5.23 -13.86
CA CYS A 97 33.41 -5.76 -12.63
C CYS A 97 32.02 -5.14 -12.47
N GLY A 98 31.00 -5.87 -12.96
CA GLY A 98 29.63 -5.50 -12.72
C GLY A 98 29.46 -5.48 -11.21
N GLU A 99 29.45 -4.27 -10.65
CA GLU A 99 29.00 -4.08 -9.27
C GLU A 99 27.65 -4.80 -9.17
N LYS A 100 27.64 -5.89 -8.41
CA LYS A 100 26.38 -6.52 -8.02
C LYS A 100 25.65 -5.49 -7.20
N ARG A 101 24.74 -4.76 -7.87
CA ARG A 101 23.86 -3.79 -7.26
C ARG A 101 23.14 -4.50 -6.12
N ALA A 102 23.43 -4.06 -4.89
CA ALA A 102 22.72 -4.57 -3.73
C ALA A 102 21.24 -4.29 -3.96
N MET A 103 20.39 -5.32 -3.96
CA MET A 103 18.96 -5.20 -4.22
C MET A 103 18.21 -5.37 -2.91
N VAL A 104 17.08 -4.65 -2.78
CA VAL A 104 16.13 -4.89 -1.69
C VAL A 104 15.85 -6.39 -1.63
N ALA A 105 16.10 -7.00 -0.46
CA ALA A 105 16.07 -8.45 -0.31
C ALA A 105 14.66 -9.04 -0.52
N SER A 106 13.61 -8.30 -0.19
CA SER A 106 12.23 -8.75 -0.31
C SER A 106 11.28 -7.58 -0.50
N LEU A 107 10.26 -7.76 -1.35
CA LEU A 107 9.10 -6.87 -1.48
C LEU A 107 7.84 -7.52 -0.92
N TYR A 108 6.96 -6.70 -0.44
CA TYR A 108 5.64 -7.08 0.04
C TYR A 108 4.59 -6.26 -0.72
N SER A 109 3.58 -6.89 -1.30
CA SER A 109 2.42 -6.18 -1.81
C SER A 109 1.20 -6.48 -0.97
N ILE A 110 0.37 -5.49 -0.72
CA ILE A 110 -0.89 -5.66 -0.01
C ILE A 110 -2.01 -5.01 -0.81
N VAL A 111 -3.08 -5.78 -1.02
CA VAL A 111 -4.19 -5.37 -1.88
C VAL A 111 -5.48 -6.05 -1.45
N ALA A 112 -6.61 -5.36 -1.59
CA ALA A 112 -7.93 -5.98 -1.57
C ALA A 112 -8.46 -6.04 -3.01
N VAL A 113 -9.01 -7.19 -3.40
CA VAL A 113 -9.56 -7.45 -4.74
C VAL A 113 -10.93 -8.08 -4.64
N CYS A 114 -11.88 -7.70 -5.50
CA CYS A 114 -13.14 -8.40 -5.64
C CYS A 114 -13.03 -9.59 -6.63
N ASN A 115 -14.11 -10.35 -6.83
CA ASN A 115 -14.06 -11.60 -7.62
C ASN A 115 -13.46 -11.40 -9.01
N ASN A 116 -13.76 -10.28 -9.68
CA ASN A 116 -13.23 -9.94 -10.99
C ASN A 116 -11.85 -9.27 -10.98
N MET A 117 -11.11 -9.38 -9.87
CA MET A 117 -9.80 -8.74 -9.66
C MET A 117 -9.85 -7.20 -9.63
N GLY A 118 -11.02 -6.59 -9.52
CA GLY A 118 -11.20 -5.15 -9.39
C GLY A 118 -10.62 -4.63 -8.06
N ILE A 119 -9.96 -3.48 -8.12
CA ILE A 119 -9.33 -2.80 -6.98
C ILE A 119 -9.72 -1.33 -6.86
N GLY A 120 -10.39 -0.79 -7.88
CA GLY A 120 -10.77 0.61 -7.92
C GLY A 120 -11.91 0.89 -8.89
N LYS A 121 -12.67 1.94 -8.58
CA LYS A 121 -13.71 2.55 -9.42
C LYS A 121 -13.70 4.05 -9.16
N ASP A 122 -13.55 4.84 -10.22
CA ASP A 122 -13.56 6.32 -10.16
C ASP A 122 -12.62 6.90 -9.07
N GLY A 123 -11.42 6.31 -8.92
CA GLY A 123 -10.42 6.71 -7.94
C GLY A 123 -10.76 6.37 -6.48
N LYS A 124 -11.72 5.48 -6.24
CA LYS A 124 -12.11 4.98 -4.91
C LYS A 124 -12.10 3.46 -4.89
N LEU A 125 -12.25 2.87 -3.70
CA LEU A 125 -12.51 1.43 -3.59
C LEU A 125 -13.92 1.13 -4.14
N PRO A 126 -14.11 0.01 -4.87
CA PRO A 126 -15.42 -0.32 -5.46
C PRO A 126 -16.50 -0.68 -4.44
N TRP A 127 -16.08 -1.14 -3.26
CA TRP A 127 -16.96 -1.59 -2.17
C TRP A 127 -17.12 -0.52 -1.08
N PRO A 128 -18.18 -0.63 -0.26
CA PRO A 128 -18.35 0.20 0.92
C PRO A 128 -17.18 0.04 1.90
N PRO A 129 -16.92 1.03 2.77
CA PRO A 129 -15.83 0.93 3.74
C PRO A 129 -15.94 -0.31 4.63
N LEU A 130 -14.89 -1.14 4.61
CA LEU A 130 -14.70 -2.31 5.46
C LEU A 130 -13.66 -1.95 6.54
N ARG A 131 -14.14 -1.67 7.74
CA ARG A 131 -13.29 -1.13 8.83
C ARG A 131 -12.27 -2.14 9.34
N ASN A 132 -12.66 -3.41 9.41
CA ASN A 132 -11.79 -4.46 9.92
C ASN A 132 -10.74 -4.85 8.87
N GLU A 133 -11.10 -4.84 7.59
CA GLU A 133 -10.17 -4.99 6.48
C GLU A 133 -9.13 -3.86 6.50
N TYR A 134 -9.57 -2.62 6.69
CA TYR A 134 -8.65 -1.48 6.80
C TYR A 134 -7.73 -1.57 8.04
N LYS A 135 -8.22 -2.06 9.18
CA LYS A 135 -7.39 -2.34 10.36
C LYS A 135 -6.35 -3.42 10.06
N HIS A 136 -6.72 -4.43 9.28
CA HIS A 136 -5.78 -5.45 8.82
C HIS A 136 -4.67 -4.83 7.96
N PHE A 137 -5.04 -4.04 6.96
CA PHE A 137 -4.09 -3.27 6.14
C PHE A 137 -3.13 -2.43 7.01
N GLN A 138 -3.68 -1.68 7.97
CA GLN A 138 -2.85 -0.88 8.89
C GLN A 138 -1.91 -1.75 9.71
N LYS A 139 -2.42 -2.80 10.33
CA LYS A 139 -1.63 -3.73 11.15
C LYS A 139 -0.46 -4.30 10.34
N MET A 140 -0.72 -4.82 9.14
CA MET A 140 0.30 -5.44 8.31
C MET A 140 1.38 -4.45 7.89
N THR A 141 0.99 -3.27 7.42
CA THR A 141 1.93 -2.27 6.92
C THR A 141 2.64 -1.48 8.02
N MET A 142 2.15 -1.49 9.26
CA MET A 142 2.78 -0.80 10.39
C MET A 142 3.67 -1.71 11.24
N THR A 143 3.37 -3.02 11.30
CA THR A 143 4.11 -3.94 12.16
C THR A 143 5.51 -4.20 11.60
N THR A 144 6.52 -3.82 12.37
CA THR A 144 7.95 -4.06 12.10
C THR A 144 8.43 -5.31 12.83
N LYS A 145 9.49 -5.93 12.33
CA LYS A 145 10.20 -7.03 13.02
C LYS A 145 11.26 -6.48 13.98
N GLU A 146 11.90 -5.37 13.58
CA GLU A 146 12.97 -4.74 14.33
C GLU A 146 12.46 -3.49 15.04
N GLU A 147 12.76 -3.37 16.32
CA GLU A 147 12.44 -2.19 17.12
C GLU A 147 13.19 -0.96 16.63
N GLY A 148 12.53 0.19 16.63
CA GLY A 148 13.12 1.45 16.16
C GLY A 148 13.14 1.63 14.65
N LYS A 149 12.78 0.61 13.85
CA LYS A 149 12.62 0.73 12.41
C LYS A 149 11.19 1.05 12.00
N GLN A 150 11.03 1.52 10.77
CA GLN A 150 9.73 1.79 10.15
C GLN A 150 9.59 1.01 8.84
N ASN A 151 8.36 0.65 8.51
CA ASN A 151 8.06 0.14 7.19
C ASN A 151 7.94 1.29 6.18
N VAL A 152 8.26 1.00 4.94
CA VAL A 152 8.02 1.87 3.80
C VAL A 152 6.75 1.44 3.09
N VAL A 153 5.95 2.40 2.63
CA VAL A 153 4.84 2.20 1.71
C VAL A 153 5.12 2.95 0.42
N ILE A 154 5.11 2.23 -0.70
CA ILE A 154 5.33 2.79 -2.03
C ILE A 154 4.00 2.76 -2.79
N MET A 155 3.61 3.88 -3.36
CA MET A 155 2.37 4.01 -4.11
C MET A 155 2.47 4.99 -5.27
N GLY A 156 1.67 4.80 -6.27
CA GLY A 156 1.55 5.74 -7.38
C GLY A 156 0.80 7.02 -6.99
N ARG A 157 1.02 8.08 -7.76
CA ARG A 157 0.38 9.39 -7.59
C ARG A 157 -1.15 9.27 -7.46
N LYS A 158 -1.80 8.50 -8.34
CA LYS A 158 -3.27 8.34 -8.28
C LYS A 158 -3.72 7.71 -6.97
N THR A 159 -3.01 6.69 -6.49
CA THR A 159 -3.29 6.05 -5.20
C THR A 159 -3.07 7.02 -4.04
N TRP A 160 -1.99 7.81 -4.06
CA TRP A 160 -1.76 8.85 -3.06
C TRP A 160 -2.92 9.82 -2.95
N PHE A 161 -3.37 10.38 -4.07
CA PHE A 161 -4.46 11.34 -4.08
C PHE A 161 -5.86 10.73 -3.85
N SER A 162 -6.02 9.41 -3.98
CA SER A 162 -7.25 8.72 -3.61
C SER A 162 -7.42 8.58 -2.09
N ILE A 163 -6.32 8.64 -1.33
CA ILE A 163 -6.36 8.65 0.13
C ILE A 163 -6.87 10.02 0.60
N PRO A 164 -7.93 10.11 1.42
CA PRO A 164 -8.41 11.38 1.97
C PRO A 164 -7.29 12.14 2.69
N GLU A 165 -7.25 13.46 2.54
CA GLU A 165 -6.18 14.32 3.12
C GLU A 165 -5.95 14.09 4.61
N LYS A 166 -7.03 13.99 5.38
CA LYS A 166 -6.97 13.71 6.82
C LYS A 166 -6.28 12.39 7.18
N HIS A 167 -6.09 11.51 6.21
CA HIS A 167 -5.42 10.21 6.36
C HIS A 167 -4.06 10.14 5.67
N ARG A 168 -3.65 11.23 5.01
CA ARG A 168 -2.30 11.38 4.46
C ARG A 168 -1.40 12.18 5.42
N PRO A 169 -0.15 11.79 5.61
CA PRO A 169 0.47 10.52 5.19
C PRO A 169 -0.07 9.32 5.97
N LEU A 170 0.16 8.12 5.45
CA LEU A 170 -0.07 6.90 6.22
C LEU A 170 0.89 6.89 7.41
N LYS A 171 0.34 7.10 8.61
CA LYS A 171 1.10 7.32 9.86
C LYS A 171 2.02 6.14 10.20
N ASN A 172 3.13 6.41 10.89
CA ASN A 172 4.13 5.45 11.35
C ASN A 172 4.77 4.61 10.24
N ARG A 173 4.78 5.15 9.01
CA ARG A 173 5.39 4.54 7.82
C ARG A 173 6.06 5.63 6.99
N ILE A 174 7.12 5.26 6.32
CA ILE A 174 7.75 6.14 5.33
C ILE A 174 6.92 6.05 4.05
N ASN A 175 6.38 7.16 3.57
CA ASN A 175 5.50 7.22 2.41
C ASN A 175 6.30 7.67 1.19
N ILE A 176 6.43 6.82 0.17
CA ILE A 176 7.09 7.12 -1.11
C ILE A 176 6.01 7.16 -2.19
N VAL A 177 6.00 8.25 -2.94
CA VAL A 177 5.07 8.45 -4.06
C VAL A 177 5.81 8.31 -5.37
N LEU A 178 5.25 7.53 -6.30
CA LEU A 178 5.81 7.38 -7.64
C LEU A 178 5.04 8.26 -8.62
N SER A 179 5.76 9.13 -9.33
CA SER A 179 5.19 9.95 -10.40
C SER A 179 6.26 10.45 -11.35
N LYS A 180 5.97 10.38 -12.66
CA LYS A 180 6.75 11.04 -13.70
C LYS A 180 6.28 12.47 -13.98
N GLU A 181 5.16 12.89 -13.40
CA GLU A 181 4.51 14.17 -13.68
C GLU A 181 4.76 15.20 -12.58
N LEU A 182 4.82 14.77 -11.32
CA LEU A 182 5.09 15.66 -10.20
C LEU A 182 6.57 16.07 -10.21
N LYS A 183 6.81 17.34 -9.94
CA LYS A 183 8.17 17.88 -9.81
C LYS A 183 8.63 17.93 -8.38
N ASP A 184 7.68 18.13 -7.46
CA ASP A 184 7.94 18.28 -6.04
C ASP A 184 7.26 17.17 -5.25
N VAL A 185 7.83 16.87 -4.08
CA VAL A 185 7.26 15.89 -3.13
C VAL A 185 5.88 16.39 -2.70
N PRO A 186 4.80 15.60 -2.90
CA PRO A 186 3.48 16.02 -2.48
C PRO A 186 3.42 16.17 -0.96
N GLU A 187 2.61 17.13 -0.51
CA GLU A 187 2.47 17.45 0.92
C GLU A 187 2.19 16.19 1.76
N GLY A 188 2.97 16.02 2.81
CA GLY A 188 2.90 14.89 3.72
C GLY A 188 3.65 13.62 3.23
N ALA A 189 4.02 13.51 1.96
CA ALA A 189 4.87 12.42 1.52
C ALA A 189 6.33 12.63 1.97
N HIS A 190 7.07 11.54 2.13
CA HIS A 190 8.45 11.60 2.58
C HIS A 190 9.45 11.65 1.43
N TYR A 191 9.08 11.04 0.29
CA TYR A 191 9.93 10.97 -0.89
C TYR A 191 9.09 10.86 -2.17
N LEU A 192 9.59 11.44 -3.25
CA LEU A 192 9.05 11.33 -4.60
C LEU A 192 10.10 10.65 -5.48
N ALA A 193 9.70 9.61 -6.21
CA ALA A 193 10.52 8.94 -7.20
C ALA A 193 9.80 8.86 -8.54
N ASN A 194 10.56 8.84 -9.64
CA ASN A 194 10.00 8.75 -11.00
C ASN A 194 9.63 7.30 -11.38
N SER A 195 10.21 6.32 -10.68
CA SER A 195 10.01 4.89 -10.95
C SER A 195 10.12 4.06 -9.67
N LEU A 196 9.65 2.82 -9.73
CA LEU A 196 9.84 1.87 -8.63
C LEU A 196 11.34 1.58 -8.43
N GLU A 197 12.10 1.52 -9.51
CA GLU A 197 13.55 1.29 -9.44
C GLU A 197 14.26 2.40 -8.66
N GLU A 198 14.01 3.66 -8.99
CA GLU A 198 14.57 4.80 -8.26
C GLU A 198 14.20 4.78 -6.77
N ALA A 199 12.94 4.43 -6.45
CA ALA A 199 12.51 4.28 -5.07
C ALA A 199 13.28 3.17 -4.33
N LEU A 200 13.48 2.02 -4.98
CA LEU A 200 14.24 0.91 -4.41
C LEU A 200 15.72 1.26 -4.23
N ASP A 201 16.32 1.97 -5.18
CA ASP A 201 17.70 2.45 -5.08
C ASP A 201 17.88 3.41 -3.91
N HIS A 202 16.92 4.32 -3.72
CA HIS A 202 16.91 5.20 -2.55
C HIS A 202 16.90 4.41 -1.23
N LEU A 203 16.13 3.32 -1.18
CA LEU A 203 16.06 2.45 0.00
C LEU A 203 17.36 1.66 0.25
N GLU A 204 18.20 1.47 -0.76
CA GLU A 204 19.50 0.83 -0.64
C GLU A 204 20.57 1.72 0.00
N THR A 205 20.31 3.02 0.17
CA THR A 205 21.24 3.94 0.84
C THR A 205 21.51 3.49 2.28
N PRO A 206 22.74 3.69 2.81
CA PRO A 206 23.08 3.28 4.19
C PRO A 206 22.17 3.89 5.25
N GLU A 207 21.64 5.10 4.99
CA GLU A 207 20.70 5.77 5.89
C GLU A 207 19.36 5.02 5.94
N MET A 208 18.78 4.71 4.78
CA MET A 208 17.49 4.05 4.69
C MET A 208 17.56 2.60 5.19
N LYS A 209 18.61 1.86 4.89
CA LYS A 209 18.82 0.50 5.42
C LYS A 209 18.80 0.42 6.95
N ARG A 210 19.26 1.46 7.62
CA ARG A 210 19.19 1.51 9.09
C ARG A 210 17.80 1.81 9.63
N LYS A 211 16.97 2.53 8.85
CA LYS A 211 15.63 2.99 9.27
C LYS A 211 14.51 2.06 8.83
N VAL A 212 14.71 1.31 7.74
CA VAL A 212 13.64 0.54 7.09
C VAL A 212 13.68 -0.92 7.50
N ASP A 213 12.49 -1.47 7.82
CA ASP A 213 12.30 -2.92 8.05
C ASP A 213 11.75 -3.59 6.79
N LYS A 214 10.52 -3.26 6.38
CA LYS A 214 9.84 -3.86 5.22
C LYS A 214 9.44 -2.81 4.20
N VAL A 215 9.42 -3.24 2.93
CA VAL A 215 8.98 -2.41 1.80
C VAL A 215 7.66 -2.94 1.26
N TRP A 216 6.61 -2.16 1.39
CA TRP A 216 5.25 -2.49 0.99
C TRP A 216 4.83 -1.73 -0.27
N ILE A 217 4.36 -2.44 -1.27
CA ILE A 217 3.69 -1.87 -2.44
C ILE A 217 2.20 -1.82 -2.13
N VAL A 218 1.59 -0.64 -2.25
CA VAL A 218 0.19 -0.43 -1.90
C VAL A 218 -0.67 0.13 -3.05
N GLY A 219 -0.14 0.07 -4.27
CA GLY A 219 -0.90 0.35 -5.48
C GLY A 219 -0.35 1.47 -6.34
N GLY A 220 -0.89 1.73 -7.58
CA GLY A 220 -1.97 0.95 -8.20
C GLY A 220 -1.50 -0.15 -9.13
N SER A 221 -2.39 -0.54 -10.05
CA SER A 221 -2.21 -1.68 -10.95
C SER A 221 -0.84 -1.78 -11.60
N SER A 222 -0.36 -0.70 -12.18
CA SER A 222 0.94 -0.68 -12.90
C SER A 222 2.12 -0.99 -11.97
N ILE A 223 2.07 -0.49 -10.74
CA ILE A 223 3.16 -0.69 -9.76
C ILE A 223 3.11 -2.11 -9.20
N TYR A 224 1.91 -2.65 -8.96
CA TYR A 224 1.76 -4.06 -8.60
C TYR A 224 2.33 -4.97 -9.69
N LYS A 225 1.97 -4.71 -10.95
CA LYS A 225 2.49 -5.48 -12.10
C LYS A 225 4.01 -5.42 -12.16
N GLU A 226 4.59 -4.22 -12.09
CA GLU A 226 6.04 -4.02 -12.12
C GLU A 226 6.73 -4.75 -10.95
N ALA A 227 6.16 -4.70 -9.73
CA ALA A 227 6.70 -5.40 -8.57
C ALA A 227 6.66 -6.93 -8.74
N MET A 228 5.56 -7.47 -9.31
CA MET A 228 5.38 -8.91 -9.55
C MET A 228 6.29 -9.47 -10.64
N GLU A 229 6.75 -8.64 -11.56
CA GLU A 229 7.67 -9.02 -12.66
C GLU A 229 9.15 -8.94 -12.25
N ARG A 230 9.48 -8.38 -11.09
CA ARG A 230 10.88 -8.27 -10.64
C ARG A 230 11.43 -9.60 -10.14
N PRO A 231 12.70 -9.91 -10.44
CA PRO A 231 13.37 -11.13 -9.99
C PRO A 231 13.89 -10.98 -8.55
N ILE A 232 12.99 -10.69 -7.62
CA ILE A 232 13.28 -10.54 -6.19
C ILE A 232 12.23 -11.30 -5.39
N HIS A 233 12.57 -11.71 -4.17
CA HIS A 233 11.61 -12.35 -3.27
C HIS A 233 10.41 -11.44 -3.04
N HIS A 234 9.21 -11.94 -3.33
CA HIS A 234 7.98 -11.14 -3.29
C HIS A 234 6.83 -11.92 -2.64
N GLN A 235 6.19 -11.29 -1.66
CA GLN A 235 5.00 -11.83 -1.01
C GLN A 235 3.80 -10.92 -1.31
N LEU A 236 2.68 -11.54 -1.70
CA LEU A 236 1.41 -10.86 -1.96
C LEU A 236 0.44 -11.15 -0.81
N PHE A 237 0.00 -10.11 -0.13
CA PHE A 237 -1.05 -10.16 0.89
C PHE A 237 -2.35 -9.69 0.23
N VAL A 238 -3.25 -10.63 -0.01
CA VAL A 238 -4.47 -10.40 -0.78
C VAL A 238 -5.68 -10.55 0.12
N THR A 239 -6.47 -9.49 0.25
CA THR A 239 -7.82 -9.58 0.79
C THR A 239 -8.76 -9.88 -0.36
N ARG A 240 -9.27 -11.11 -0.41
CA ARG A 240 -10.21 -11.54 -1.45
C ARG A 240 -11.63 -11.27 -1.00
N ILE A 241 -12.24 -10.24 -1.57
CA ILE A 241 -13.64 -9.87 -1.33
C ILE A 241 -14.53 -10.75 -2.20
N MET A 242 -15.38 -11.54 -1.54
CA MET A 242 -16.19 -12.58 -2.17
C MET A 242 -17.48 -12.03 -2.75
N HIS A 243 -17.36 -10.96 -3.52
CA HIS A 243 -18.47 -10.28 -4.16
C HIS A 243 -17.99 -9.60 -5.45
N ASP A 244 -18.90 -9.39 -6.39
CA ASP A 244 -18.63 -8.68 -7.63
C ASP A 244 -18.95 -7.19 -7.46
N PHE A 245 -18.00 -6.36 -7.84
CA PHE A 245 -18.17 -4.91 -7.87
C PHE A 245 -17.74 -4.36 -9.22
N GLU A 246 -18.48 -3.37 -9.72
CA GLU A 246 -18.09 -2.64 -10.91
C GLU A 246 -16.76 -1.95 -10.67
N SER A 247 -15.79 -2.17 -11.54
CA SER A 247 -14.43 -1.69 -11.39
C SER A 247 -13.88 -1.18 -12.72
N ASP A 248 -13.00 -0.18 -12.65
CA ASP A 248 -12.25 0.37 -13.79
C ASP A 248 -10.74 0.15 -13.66
N THR A 249 -10.32 -0.30 -12.48
CA THR A 249 -8.93 -0.56 -12.14
C THR A 249 -8.81 -1.95 -11.55
N PHE A 250 -7.86 -2.75 -12.06
CA PHE A 250 -7.75 -4.16 -11.73
C PHE A 250 -6.34 -4.52 -11.24
N PHE A 251 -6.27 -5.50 -10.36
CA PHE A 251 -5.03 -6.15 -9.97
C PHE A 251 -4.59 -7.11 -11.06
N PRO A 252 -3.29 -7.26 -11.34
CA PRO A 252 -2.79 -8.26 -12.28
C PRO A 252 -3.19 -9.67 -11.84
N GLU A 253 -3.40 -10.55 -12.81
CA GLU A 253 -3.68 -11.96 -12.52
C GLU A 253 -2.51 -12.60 -11.77
N ILE A 254 -2.82 -13.38 -10.73
CA ILE A 254 -1.82 -14.11 -9.96
C ILE A 254 -1.55 -15.45 -10.66
N ASP A 255 -0.44 -15.52 -11.39
CA ASP A 255 -0.01 -16.73 -12.05
C ASP A 255 0.47 -17.76 -11.01
N LEU A 256 -0.30 -18.82 -10.81
CA LEU A 256 0.03 -19.90 -9.88
C LEU A 256 1.26 -20.73 -10.28
N LYS A 257 1.80 -20.54 -11.48
CA LYS A 257 3.11 -21.08 -11.87
C LYS A 257 4.27 -20.28 -11.30
N LYS A 258 4.02 -19.01 -10.99
CA LYS A 258 5.00 -18.08 -10.43
C LYS A 258 4.80 -17.79 -8.94
N TYR A 259 3.60 -18.01 -8.43
CA TYR A 259 3.23 -17.76 -7.04
C TYR A 259 2.58 -18.99 -6.43
N ARG A 260 2.98 -19.32 -5.21
CA ARG A 260 2.32 -20.36 -4.40
C ARG A 260 1.54 -19.72 -3.26
N LEU A 261 0.36 -20.25 -3.00
CA LEU A 261 -0.40 -19.89 -1.80
C LEU A 261 0.31 -20.44 -0.55
N LEU A 262 0.46 -19.61 0.47
CA LEU A 262 0.97 -20.01 1.77
C LEU A 262 -0.22 -20.22 2.71
N PRO A 263 -0.63 -21.48 2.95
CA PRO A 263 -1.72 -21.76 3.88
C PRO A 263 -1.27 -21.44 5.31
N ASN A 264 -2.19 -20.96 6.12
CA ASN A 264 -1.95 -20.71 7.56
C ASN A 264 -0.76 -19.76 7.85
N TYR A 265 -0.63 -18.67 7.08
CA TYR A 265 0.42 -17.69 7.32
C TYR A 265 0.25 -17.09 8.74
N THR A 266 1.33 -17.12 9.53
CA THR A 266 1.29 -16.69 10.93
C THR A 266 0.81 -15.25 11.09
N GLY A 267 -0.21 -15.06 11.93
CA GLY A 267 -0.79 -13.75 12.22
C GLY A 267 -1.86 -13.27 11.24
N ILE A 268 -2.21 -14.09 10.24
CA ILE A 268 -3.31 -13.87 9.30
C ILE A 268 -4.49 -14.78 9.68
N PRO A 269 -5.73 -14.24 9.84
CA PRO A 269 -6.92 -15.07 10.02
C PRO A 269 -7.16 -15.97 8.82
N VAL A 270 -7.45 -17.25 9.06
CA VAL A 270 -7.73 -18.24 8.02
C VAL A 270 -9.21 -18.26 7.65
N ASP A 271 -10.06 -17.93 8.63
CA ASP A 271 -11.51 -17.98 8.48
C ASP A 271 -12.02 -16.84 7.59
N ILE A 272 -13.16 -17.09 6.94
CA ILE A 272 -13.89 -16.05 6.22
C ILE A 272 -14.36 -15.02 7.22
N GLN A 273 -14.08 -13.76 6.92
CA GLN A 273 -14.54 -12.60 7.65
C GLN A 273 -15.82 -12.06 7.00
N GLU A 274 -16.64 -11.38 7.77
CA GLU A 274 -17.82 -10.69 7.25
C GLU A 274 -17.95 -9.31 7.89
N GLU A 275 -18.21 -8.32 7.07
CA GLU A 275 -18.51 -6.95 7.51
C GLU A 275 -19.52 -6.31 6.55
N ASN A 276 -20.59 -5.74 7.10
CA ASN A 276 -21.68 -5.11 6.32
C ASN A 276 -22.31 -6.04 5.26
N GLY A 277 -22.41 -7.35 5.53
CA GLY A 277 -22.92 -8.34 4.60
C GLY A 277 -21.96 -8.70 3.46
N ILE A 278 -20.73 -8.22 3.52
CA ILE A 278 -19.66 -8.54 2.55
C ILE A 278 -18.70 -9.51 3.20
N GLN A 279 -18.57 -10.68 2.58
CA GLN A 279 -17.62 -11.70 2.99
C GLN A 279 -16.28 -11.50 2.30
N TYR A 280 -15.20 -11.73 3.04
CA TYR A 280 -13.84 -11.67 2.52
C TYR A 280 -12.92 -12.63 3.31
N LYS A 281 -11.81 -12.98 2.70
CA LYS A 281 -10.75 -13.78 3.31
C LYS A 281 -9.38 -13.22 2.99
N PHE A 282 -8.42 -13.54 3.84
CA PHE A 282 -7.03 -13.15 3.63
C PHE A 282 -6.25 -14.32 3.04
N GLU A 283 -5.48 -14.05 2.02
CA GLU A 283 -4.61 -15.00 1.34
C GLU A 283 -3.19 -14.41 1.26
N VAL A 284 -2.19 -15.25 1.43
CA VAL A 284 -0.79 -14.83 1.24
C VAL A 284 -0.17 -15.73 0.19
N TYR A 285 0.44 -15.10 -0.78
CA TYR A 285 1.17 -15.79 -1.84
C TYR A 285 2.65 -15.40 -1.79
N GLU A 286 3.50 -16.29 -2.23
CA GLU A 286 4.93 -16.07 -2.33
C GLU A 286 5.40 -16.48 -3.72
N ASN A 287 6.25 -15.66 -4.35
CA ASN A 287 6.78 -16.02 -5.65
C ASN A 287 7.76 -17.20 -5.54
N ILE A 288 7.75 -18.02 -6.58
CA ILE A 288 8.64 -19.17 -6.74
C ILE A 288 9.82 -18.66 -7.60
N ILE A 289 10.91 -18.25 -6.94
CA ILE A 289 12.14 -17.78 -7.61
C ILE A 289 12.99 -18.98 -7.94
#